data_b374371be043948405e5f252d51c0e44
#
_entry.id   b374371be043948405e5f252d51c0e44
#
_cell.length_a   1.000
_cell.length_b   1.000
_cell.length_c   1.000
_cell.angle_alpha   90.00
_cell.angle_beta   90.00
_cell.angle_gamma   90.00
#
_symmetry.space_group_name_H-M   'P 1'
#
loop_
_entity.id
_entity.type
_entity.pdbx_description
1 polymer ?
#
loop_
_entity_poly.entity_id
_entity_poly.type
_entity_poly.pdbx_seq_one_letter_code
_entity_poly.pdbx_strand_id
1 'polypeptide(L)'
;MSDLTENHLLSIFGFGADSIFVGGAEGTMLHYDGVKWQPMDLNGRWAIKNICGAAPDNLFAVATYGRILHYDGKEWSVEETEKLPPMTGVFGLSETEIYACARLGRILRYDGTEWKFLNTGTDVDVTRLWGCAESGMYAVGFDGLILKQEDDKWKRLTINSNHEFYGFCGFGPNEMYICGSDGIIYKFNGNVVTEMPTRTQDFFLDVWGPSKEMVFAVGDLGMIMFNDGEQWVRIESGTEEYLTVIWGSSDEDMYAVGDNGLILHWNGENWSACA
;
A
#
# COMPACT_ATOMS: atom_id res chain seq x y z
N MET A 1 -20.91 -15.44 -7.48
CA MET A 1 -20.16 -14.18 -7.51
C MET A 1 -21.07 -13.13 -6.91
N SER A 2 -20.72 -12.59 -5.75
CA SER A 2 -21.45 -11.44 -5.23
C SER A 2 -21.05 -10.24 -6.09
N ASP A 3 -22.00 -9.64 -6.79
CA ASP A 3 -21.77 -8.46 -7.64
C ASP A 3 -21.52 -7.22 -6.76
N LEU A 4 -20.49 -7.26 -5.93
CA LEU A 4 -20.11 -6.13 -5.07
C LEU A 4 -19.67 -4.93 -5.93
N THR A 5 -18.86 -5.19 -6.92
CA THR A 5 -18.39 -4.21 -7.91
C THR A 5 -17.64 -4.90 -9.04
N GLU A 6 -17.66 -4.30 -10.24
CA GLU A 6 -16.77 -4.64 -11.35
C GLU A 6 -15.59 -3.65 -11.46
N ASN A 7 -15.53 -2.67 -10.58
CA ASN A 7 -14.48 -1.64 -10.60
C ASN A 7 -13.14 -2.22 -10.12
N HIS A 8 -12.03 -1.73 -10.69
CA HIS A 8 -10.70 -2.08 -10.22
C HIS A 8 -10.51 -1.69 -8.75
N LEU A 9 -10.04 -2.63 -7.94
CA LEU A 9 -9.71 -2.41 -6.53
C LEU A 9 -8.23 -2.04 -6.44
N LEU A 10 -7.91 -0.97 -5.71
CA LEU A 10 -6.60 -0.32 -5.74
C LEU A 10 -5.94 -0.23 -4.36
N SER A 11 -6.68 -0.51 -3.30
CA SER A 11 -6.17 -0.47 -1.93
C SER A 11 -6.95 -1.38 -1.00
N ILE A 12 -6.28 -1.92 0.00
CA ILE A 12 -6.87 -2.67 1.10
C ILE A 12 -6.13 -2.33 2.39
N PHE A 13 -6.87 -2.24 3.48
CA PHE A 13 -6.34 -2.00 4.82
C PHE A 13 -7.32 -2.53 5.87
N GLY A 14 -6.83 -3.05 7.00
CA GLY A 14 -7.70 -3.53 8.06
C GLY A 14 -7.07 -3.48 9.44
N PHE A 15 -7.91 -3.71 10.45
CA PHE A 15 -7.54 -3.78 11.87
C PHE A 15 -7.61 -5.20 12.44
N GLY A 16 -8.05 -6.15 11.65
CA GLY A 16 -8.23 -7.55 11.98
C GLY A 16 -9.17 -8.22 10.99
N ALA A 17 -9.48 -9.49 11.22
CA ALA A 17 -10.32 -10.30 10.34
C ALA A 17 -11.80 -9.82 10.22
N ASP A 18 -12.23 -8.92 11.09
CA ASP A 18 -13.59 -8.40 11.17
C ASP A 18 -13.73 -6.91 10.86
N SER A 19 -12.67 -6.28 10.40
CA SER A 19 -12.68 -4.85 10.03
C SER A 19 -11.69 -4.56 8.92
N ILE A 20 -12.11 -4.75 7.66
CA ILE A 20 -11.29 -4.59 6.47
C ILE A 20 -11.94 -3.60 5.51
N PHE A 21 -11.16 -2.66 5.01
CA PHE A 21 -11.57 -1.62 4.06
C PHE A 21 -10.88 -1.83 2.72
N VAL A 22 -11.63 -1.75 1.63
CA VAL A 22 -11.13 -1.87 0.27
C VAL A 22 -11.56 -0.66 -0.53
N GLY A 23 -10.60 0.02 -1.11
CA GLY A 23 -10.81 1.17 -1.99
C GLY A 23 -10.52 0.85 -3.45
N GLY A 24 -11.23 1.50 -4.37
CA GLY A 24 -11.09 1.23 -5.79
C GLY A 24 -11.45 2.40 -6.70
N ALA A 25 -11.57 2.10 -8.00
CA ALA A 25 -11.97 3.04 -9.02
C ALA A 25 -13.42 3.51 -8.83
N GLU A 26 -13.79 4.62 -9.48
CA GLU A 26 -15.15 5.17 -9.58
C GLU A 26 -15.85 5.39 -8.21
N GLY A 27 -15.07 5.67 -7.14
CA GLY A 27 -15.59 5.90 -5.80
C GLY A 27 -15.93 4.61 -5.05
N THR A 28 -15.39 3.49 -5.49
CA THR A 28 -15.56 2.22 -4.77
C THR A 28 -14.90 2.30 -3.39
N MET A 29 -15.70 2.05 -2.35
CA MET A 29 -15.25 1.82 -0.98
C MET A 29 -16.11 0.70 -0.40
N LEU A 30 -15.46 -0.37 0.04
CA LEU A 30 -16.11 -1.52 0.66
C LEU A 30 -15.59 -1.68 2.08
N HIS A 31 -16.45 -2.14 2.97
CA HIS A 31 -16.10 -2.52 4.34
C HIS A 31 -16.56 -3.96 4.61
N TYR A 32 -15.67 -4.79 5.12
CA TYR A 32 -15.96 -6.13 5.64
C TYR A 32 -16.10 -6.08 7.16
N ASP A 33 -17.23 -6.54 7.66
CA ASP A 33 -17.59 -6.51 9.08
C ASP A 33 -17.36 -7.85 9.80
N GLY A 34 -16.54 -8.74 9.21
CA GLY A 34 -16.32 -10.11 9.69
C GLY A 34 -17.36 -11.11 9.19
N VAL A 35 -18.44 -10.65 8.54
CA VAL A 35 -19.52 -11.49 8.03
C VAL A 35 -19.74 -11.28 6.54
N LYS A 36 -19.76 -10.02 6.10
CA LYS A 36 -20.03 -9.64 4.71
C LYS A 36 -19.37 -8.34 4.31
N TRP A 37 -19.13 -8.20 3.03
CA TRP A 37 -18.73 -6.95 2.41
C TRP A 37 -19.93 -6.03 2.22
N GLN A 38 -19.76 -4.74 2.52
CA GLN A 38 -20.79 -3.72 2.36
C GLN A 38 -20.19 -2.48 1.69
N PRO A 39 -20.89 -1.87 0.70
CA PRO A 39 -20.45 -0.63 0.10
C PRO A 39 -20.60 0.53 1.10
N MET A 40 -19.65 1.46 1.05
CA MET A 40 -19.68 2.73 1.78
C MET A 40 -19.78 3.89 0.79
N ASP A 41 -20.56 4.91 1.12
CA ASP A 41 -20.67 6.10 0.30
C ASP A 41 -19.53 7.09 0.60
N LEU A 42 -18.83 7.52 -0.44
CA LEU A 42 -17.79 8.55 -0.35
C LEU A 42 -18.30 9.95 -0.71
N ASN A 43 -19.58 10.07 -1.13
CA ASN A 43 -20.14 11.29 -1.70
C ASN A 43 -19.32 11.82 -2.91
N GLY A 44 -18.66 10.90 -3.64
CA GLY A 44 -17.81 11.23 -4.79
C GLY A 44 -17.33 10.02 -5.57
N ARG A 45 -16.78 10.25 -6.76
CA ARG A 45 -16.30 9.20 -7.68
C ARG A 45 -14.77 9.22 -7.86
N TRP A 46 -14.04 9.49 -6.81
CA TRP A 46 -12.57 9.46 -6.86
C TRP A 46 -12.06 8.04 -6.78
N ALA A 47 -11.04 7.69 -7.56
CA ALA A 47 -10.35 6.41 -7.36
C ALA A 47 -9.50 6.47 -6.09
N ILE A 48 -9.79 5.60 -5.14
CA ILE A 48 -9.05 5.48 -3.87
C ILE A 48 -7.75 4.73 -4.13
N LYS A 49 -6.64 5.39 -3.91
CA LYS A 49 -5.30 4.88 -4.24
C LYS A 49 -4.64 4.13 -3.09
N ASN A 50 -4.90 4.56 -1.86
CA ASN A 50 -4.36 3.91 -0.67
C ASN A 50 -5.18 4.31 0.56
N ILE A 51 -5.24 3.43 1.55
CA ILE A 51 -5.93 3.60 2.82
C ILE A 51 -4.96 3.28 3.94
N CYS A 52 -5.01 4.05 5.01
CA CYS A 52 -4.39 3.71 6.29
C CYS A 52 -5.29 4.14 7.45
N GLY A 53 -5.03 3.63 8.65
CA GLY A 53 -5.74 4.06 9.84
C GLY A 53 -4.98 3.71 11.09
N ALA A 54 -5.26 4.43 12.16
CA ALA A 54 -4.76 4.16 13.50
C ALA A 54 -5.82 3.47 14.38
N ALA A 55 -7.10 3.64 14.04
CA ALA A 55 -8.25 3.00 14.68
C ALA A 55 -9.39 2.79 13.66
N PRO A 56 -10.34 1.86 13.91
CA PRO A 56 -11.45 1.58 13.00
C PRO A 56 -12.40 2.76 12.77
N ASP A 57 -12.35 3.76 13.62
CA ASP A 57 -13.09 5.02 13.54
C ASP A 57 -12.21 6.22 13.19
N ASN A 58 -10.96 5.98 12.76
CA ASN A 58 -10.03 7.02 12.36
C ASN A 58 -9.12 6.52 11.23
N LEU A 59 -9.62 6.63 9.98
CA LEU A 59 -8.88 6.24 8.77
C LEU A 59 -8.68 7.42 7.85
N PHE A 60 -7.59 7.36 7.12
CA PHE A 60 -7.28 8.27 6.03
C PHE A 60 -7.19 7.50 4.71
N ALA A 61 -7.70 8.09 3.65
CA ALA A 61 -7.56 7.59 2.30
C ALA A 61 -7.05 8.70 1.37
N VAL A 62 -6.20 8.33 0.43
CA VAL A 62 -5.77 9.24 -0.64
C VAL A 62 -6.36 8.80 -1.97
N ALA A 63 -6.72 9.78 -2.79
CA ALA A 63 -7.46 9.53 -4.00
C ALA A 63 -6.99 10.40 -5.19
N THR A 64 -7.55 10.11 -6.36
CA THR A 64 -7.34 10.91 -7.55
C THR A 64 -7.70 12.38 -7.34
N TYR A 65 -7.17 13.25 -8.21
CA TYR A 65 -7.36 14.71 -8.16
C TYR A 65 -6.83 15.38 -6.89
N GLY A 66 -5.84 14.77 -6.22
CA GLY A 66 -5.22 15.32 -5.02
C GLY A 66 -6.15 15.36 -3.82
N ARG A 67 -7.02 14.36 -3.67
CA ARG A 67 -7.93 14.29 -2.53
C ARG A 67 -7.32 13.48 -1.40
N ILE A 68 -7.52 13.98 -0.18
CA ILE A 68 -7.35 13.25 1.08
C ILE A 68 -8.74 13.14 1.69
N LEU A 69 -9.11 11.95 2.13
CA LEU A 69 -10.38 11.68 2.80
C LEU A 69 -10.10 11.20 4.22
N HIS A 70 -10.98 11.54 5.12
CA HIS A 70 -10.97 11.12 6.51
C HIS A 70 -12.29 10.42 6.88
N TYR A 71 -12.19 9.28 7.54
CA TYR A 71 -13.31 8.53 8.11
C TYR A 71 -13.35 8.71 9.63
N ASP A 72 -14.46 9.19 10.16
CA ASP A 72 -14.65 9.48 11.59
C ASP A 72 -15.39 8.37 12.35
N GLY A 73 -15.45 7.17 11.77
CA GLY A 73 -16.23 6.04 12.30
C GLY A 73 -17.69 6.01 11.85
N LYS A 74 -18.16 7.01 11.10
CA LYS A 74 -19.53 7.10 10.60
C LYS A 74 -19.58 7.40 9.11
N GLU A 75 -18.84 8.42 8.67
CA GLU A 75 -18.86 8.86 7.29
C GLU A 75 -17.47 9.30 6.81
N TRP A 76 -17.26 9.22 5.50
CA TRP A 76 -16.10 9.75 4.85
C TRP A 76 -16.30 11.21 4.48
N SER A 77 -15.37 12.06 4.85
CA SER A 77 -15.31 13.47 4.49
C SER A 77 -14.03 13.79 3.71
N VAL A 78 -14.08 14.83 2.88
CA VAL A 78 -12.89 15.31 2.18
C VAL A 78 -12.18 16.33 3.06
N GLU A 79 -10.89 16.09 3.32
CA GLU A 79 -10.02 17.04 4.02
C GLU A 79 -9.81 18.31 3.18
N GLU A 80 -9.95 19.46 3.80
CA GLU A 80 -9.61 20.74 3.18
C GLU A 80 -8.09 20.92 3.14
N THR A 81 -7.53 20.82 1.95
CA THR A 81 -6.11 21.01 1.70
C THR A 81 -5.91 22.00 0.56
N GLU A 82 -4.70 22.54 0.42
CA GLU A 82 -4.32 23.23 -0.81
C GLU A 82 -4.43 22.29 -2.01
N LYS A 83 -4.43 22.84 -3.23
CA LYS A 83 -4.49 22.02 -4.44
C LYS A 83 -3.28 21.10 -4.54
N LEU A 84 -3.51 19.81 -4.40
CA LEU A 84 -2.50 18.76 -4.43
C LEU A 84 -2.37 18.11 -5.81
N PRO A 85 -1.18 17.63 -6.18
CA PRO A 85 -1.02 16.72 -7.31
C PRO A 85 -1.71 15.37 -7.02
N PRO A 86 -1.83 14.48 -8.04
CA PRO A 86 -2.39 13.15 -7.81
C PRO A 86 -1.67 12.41 -6.68
N MET A 87 -2.45 11.99 -5.70
CA MET A 87 -1.97 11.27 -4.53
C MET A 87 -1.68 9.80 -4.89
N THR A 88 -0.70 9.20 -4.21
CA THR A 88 -0.20 7.85 -4.51
C THR A 88 -0.20 6.93 -3.29
N GLY A 89 0.07 7.43 -2.09
CA GLY A 89 0.13 6.63 -0.88
C GLY A 89 -0.16 7.43 0.38
N VAL A 90 -0.56 6.72 1.43
CA VAL A 90 -0.77 7.24 2.78
C VAL A 90 -0.30 6.21 3.81
N PHE A 91 0.31 6.65 4.90
CA PHE A 91 0.81 5.80 5.96
C PHE A 91 0.72 6.51 7.31
N GLY A 92 0.22 5.81 8.32
CA GLY A 92 0.06 6.31 9.68
C GLY A 92 1.05 5.68 10.65
N LEU A 93 1.78 6.50 11.41
CA LEU A 93 2.54 6.06 12.58
C LEU A 93 1.67 6.06 13.85
N SER A 94 0.72 6.98 13.92
CA SER A 94 -0.24 7.13 15.03
C SER A 94 -1.48 7.89 14.55
N GLU A 95 -2.46 8.09 15.42
CA GLU A 95 -3.67 8.88 15.13
C GLU A 95 -3.39 10.33 14.74
N THR A 96 -2.29 10.90 15.20
CA THR A 96 -1.89 12.29 14.98
C THR A 96 -0.60 12.42 14.18
N GLU A 97 -0.12 11.33 13.61
CA GLU A 97 1.09 11.34 12.78
C GLU A 97 0.88 10.48 11.54
N ILE A 98 0.28 11.12 10.52
CA ILE A 98 -0.04 10.52 9.24
C ILE A 98 0.81 11.18 8.16
N TYR A 99 1.33 10.40 7.24
CA TYR A 99 2.06 10.87 6.07
C TYR A 99 1.33 10.50 4.80
N ALA A 100 1.25 11.43 3.86
CA ALA A 100 0.69 11.19 2.54
C ALA A 100 1.70 11.58 1.47
N CYS A 101 1.80 10.79 0.41
CA CYS A 101 2.68 11.06 -0.71
C CYS A 101 1.92 11.22 -2.02
N ALA A 102 2.57 11.89 -2.97
CA ALA A 102 2.00 12.23 -4.24
C ALA A 102 3.07 12.31 -5.32
N ARG A 103 2.61 12.56 -6.56
CA ARG A 103 3.49 12.89 -7.68
C ARG A 103 4.31 14.14 -7.40
N LEU A 104 5.33 14.37 -8.23
CA LEU A 104 6.24 15.53 -8.17
C LEU A 104 6.96 15.65 -6.82
N GLY A 105 7.33 14.51 -6.22
CA GLY A 105 8.11 14.46 -4.99
C GLY A 105 7.39 15.01 -3.75
N ARG A 106 6.06 15.11 -3.78
CA ARG A 106 5.33 15.72 -2.67
C ARG A 106 5.09 14.72 -1.55
N ILE A 107 5.42 15.13 -0.34
CA ILE A 107 5.04 14.45 0.91
C ILE A 107 4.40 15.47 1.84
N LEU A 108 3.32 15.07 2.49
CA LEU A 108 2.63 15.85 3.52
C LEU A 108 2.68 15.07 4.83
N ARG A 109 2.63 15.81 5.94
CA ARG A 109 2.43 15.26 7.29
C ARG A 109 1.23 15.90 7.94
N TYR A 110 0.37 15.08 8.53
CA TYR A 110 -0.72 15.48 9.42
C TYR A 110 -0.22 15.42 10.86
N ASP A 111 -0.46 16.48 11.63
CA ASP A 111 -0.02 16.59 13.03
C ASP A 111 -1.16 16.43 14.04
N GLY A 112 -2.31 15.89 13.59
CA GLY A 112 -3.54 15.79 14.36
C GLY A 112 -4.49 16.98 14.18
N THR A 113 -4.05 18.03 13.49
CA THR A 113 -4.84 19.26 13.27
C THR A 113 -4.83 19.75 11.84
N GLU A 114 -3.69 19.69 11.17
CA GLU A 114 -3.53 20.19 9.81
C GLU A 114 -2.49 19.40 9.01
N TRP A 115 -2.63 19.43 7.69
CA TRP A 115 -1.67 18.87 6.75
C TRP A 115 -0.61 19.88 6.37
N LYS A 116 0.67 19.52 6.48
CA LYS A 116 1.82 20.37 6.12
C LYS A 116 2.69 19.71 5.08
N PHE A 117 3.13 20.48 4.08
CA PHE A 117 4.11 20.02 3.10
C PHE A 117 5.48 19.85 3.75
N LEU A 118 6.13 18.73 3.41
CA LEU A 118 7.53 18.47 3.73
C LEU A 118 8.38 18.62 2.48
N ASN A 119 9.54 19.24 2.62
CA ASN A 119 10.49 19.38 1.51
C ASN A 119 11.30 18.10 1.34
N THR A 120 11.10 17.39 0.24
CA THR A 120 11.80 16.14 -0.09
C THR A 120 13.11 16.35 -0.86
N GLY A 121 13.30 17.54 -1.43
CA GLY A 121 14.47 17.84 -2.26
C GLY A 121 14.46 17.16 -3.65
N THR A 122 13.33 16.60 -4.07
CA THR A 122 13.15 15.95 -5.37
C THR A 122 11.79 16.29 -5.98
N ASP A 123 11.67 16.14 -7.29
CA ASP A 123 10.43 16.19 -8.06
C ASP A 123 10.04 14.82 -8.67
N VAL A 124 10.79 13.77 -8.33
CA VAL A 124 10.47 12.39 -8.73
C VAL A 124 9.22 11.90 -7.99
N ASP A 125 8.34 11.19 -8.69
CA ASP A 125 7.10 10.66 -8.12
C ASP A 125 7.39 9.71 -6.95
N VAL A 126 6.77 9.98 -5.80
CA VAL A 126 6.77 9.09 -4.63
C VAL A 126 5.54 8.20 -4.72
N THR A 127 5.71 6.90 -4.54
CA THR A 127 4.66 5.89 -4.73
C THR A 127 4.15 5.30 -3.42
N ARG A 128 5.06 5.04 -2.47
CA ARG A 128 4.73 4.43 -1.19
C ARG A 128 5.54 5.02 -0.05
N LEU A 129 4.95 4.92 1.13
CA LEU A 129 5.53 5.30 2.42
C LEU A 129 5.53 4.10 3.35
N TRP A 130 6.55 3.99 4.15
CA TRP A 130 6.61 3.08 5.29
C TRP A 130 7.48 3.68 6.39
N GLY A 131 7.18 3.34 7.65
CA GLY A 131 7.99 3.79 8.77
C GLY A 131 7.68 3.04 10.06
N CYS A 132 8.56 3.22 11.03
CA CYS A 132 8.35 2.76 12.39
C CYS A 132 8.97 3.74 13.38
N ALA A 133 8.56 3.66 14.65
CA ALA A 133 9.02 4.57 15.70
C ALA A 133 10.56 4.58 15.88
N GLU A 134 11.22 3.46 15.58
CA GLU A 134 12.67 3.31 15.78
C GLU A 134 13.50 3.93 14.64
N SER A 135 13.01 3.90 13.41
CA SER A 135 13.78 4.32 12.23
C SER A 135 13.27 5.59 11.55
N GLY A 136 12.11 6.10 11.98
CA GLY A 136 11.40 7.16 11.29
C GLY A 136 10.77 6.68 9.98
N MET A 137 10.52 7.63 9.08
CA MET A 137 9.84 7.38 7.81
C MET A 137 10.80 7.14 6.66
N TYR A 138 10.37 6.28 5.75
CA TYR A 138 10.95 6.07 4.44
C TYR A 138 9.90 6.29 3.36
N ALA A 139 10.35 6.64 2.17
CA ALA A 139 9.53 6.74 0.98
C ALA A 139 10.26 6.11 -0.21
N VAL A 140 9.51 5.47 -1.09
CA VAL A 140 10.03 4.93 -2.34
C VAL A 140 9.26 5.50 -3.53
N GLY A 141 9.83 5.43 -4.73
CA GLY A 141 9.21 5.98 -5.91
C GLY A 141 9.88 5.57 -7.20
N PHE A 142 9.64 6.34 -8.25
CA PHE A 142 10.21 6.09 -9.57
C PHE A 142 11.72 6.38 -9.61
N ASP A 143 12.39 5.99 -10.67
CA ASP A 143 13.82 6.22 -10.90
C ASP A 143 14.71 5.75 -9.74
N GLY A 144 14.38 4.61 -9.13
CA GLY A 144 15.12 4.06 -8.00
C GLY A 144 15.10 4.97 -6.77
N LEU A 145 14.06 5.80 -6.61
CA LEU A 145 13.98 6.73 -5.49
C LEU A 145 13.78 5.97 -4.18
N ILE A 146 14.69 6.19 -3.23
CA ILE A 146 14.50 5.88 -1.81
C ILE A 146 14.83 7.12 -1.01
N LEU A 147 13.90 7.58 -0.20
CA LEU A 147 14.07 8.68 0.73
C LEU A 147 14.01 8.15 2.16
N LYS A 148 14.86 8.68 3.03
CA LYS A 148 14.82 8.49 4.48
C LYS A 148 14.59 9.82 5.15
N GLN A 149 13.66 9.87 6.10
CA GLN A 149 13.49 11.04 6.95
C GLN A 149 14.59 11.07 8.03
N GLU A 150 15.29 12.18 8.11
CA GLU A 150 16.25 12.50 9.17
C GLU A 150 15.83 13.84 9.77
N ASP A 151 15.34 13.84 10.99
CA ASP A 151 14.67 15.00 11.61
C ASP A 151 13.50 15.51 10.73
N ASP A 152 13.49 16.78 10.38
CA ASP A 152 12.46 17.39 9.51
C ASP A 152 12.83 17.39 8.01
N LYS A 153 13.84 16.63 7.62
CA LYS A 153 14.35 16.61 6.23
C LYS A 153 14.30 15.19 5.65
N TRP A 154 14.06 15.14 4.36
CA TRP A 154 14.18 13.92 3.58
C TRP A 154 15.53 13.89 2.88
N LYS A 155 16.20 12.75 2.96
CA LYS A 155 17.49 12.50 2.34
C LYS A 155 17.36 11.35 1.35
N ARG A 156 17.79 11.58 0.10
CA ARG A 156 17.84 10.53 -0.91
C ARG A 156 18.98 9.58 -0.59
N LEU A 157 18.67 8.28 -0.52
CA LEU A 157 19.66 7.22 -0.46
C LEU A 157 20.10 6.88 -1.88
N THR A 158 21.41 6.81 -2.09
CA THR A 158 21.97 6.49 -3.41
C THR A 158 22.05 4.99 -3.58
N ILE A 159 21.29 4.48 -4.54
CA ILE A 159 21.35 3.08 -4.99
C ILE A 159 21.63 3.04 -6.49
N ASN A 160 22.18 1.92 -6.97
CA ASN A 160 22.39 1.72 -8.40
C ASN A 160 21.16 1.02 -9.01
N SER A 161 20.06 1.77 -9.11
CA SER A 161 18.80 1.29 -9.67
C SER A 161 18.07 2.45 -10.36
N ASN A 162 17.36 2.14 -11.42
CA ASN A 162 16.42 3.03 -12.12
C ASN A 162 15.02 2.42 -12.24
N HIS A 163 14.77 1.34 -11.52
CA HIS A 163 13.45 0.70 -11.51
C HIS A 163 12.39 1.60 -10.87
N GLU A 164 11.17 1.43 -11.32
CA GLU A 164 10.01 2.06 -10.70
C GLU A 164 9.57 1.20 -9.51
N PHE A 165 9.53 1.77 -8.31
CA PHE A 165 9.09 1.08 -7.12
C PHE A 165 7.60 1.33 -6.88
N TYR A 166 6.84 0.27 -6.60
CA TYR A 166 5.39 0.32 -6.40
C TYR A 166 4.94 -0.12 -5.01
N GLY A 167 5.57 -1.16 -4.45
CA GLY A 167 5.27 -1.69 -3.13
C GLY A 167 6.40 -1.52 -2.13
N PHE A 168 6.04 -1.34 -0.86
CA PHE A 168 7.00 -1.15 0.21
C PHE A 168 6.42 -1.60 1.54
N CYS A 169 7.04 -2.58 2.18
CA CYS A 169 6.70 -3.00 3.55
C CYS A 169 7.95 -3.21 4.40
N GLY A 170 7.78 -3.28 5.72
CA GLY A 170 8.89 -3.53 6.63
C GLY A 170 8.46 -4.12 7.96
N PHE A 171 9.41 -4.79 8.61
CA PHE A 171 9.26 -5.49 9.89
C PHE A 171 10.15 -4.87 10.97
N GLY A 172 10.63 -3.66 10.72
CA GLY A 172 11.51 -2.91 11.60
C GLY A 172 12.61 -2.18 10.82
N PRO A 173 13.53 -1.49 11.51
CA PRO A 173 14.50 -0.60 10.88
C PRO A 173 15.53 -1.30 9.98
N ASN A 174 15.70 -2.60 10.16
CA ASN A 174 16.73 -3.39 9.46
C ASN A 174 16.15 -4.45 8.52
N GLU A 175 14.87 -4.49 8.32
CA GLU A 175 14.23 -5.49 7.46
C GLU A 175 13.00 -4.94 6.76
N MET A 176 13.22 -4.52 5.53
CA MET A 176 12.20 -3.94 4.67
C MET A 176 12.29 -4.57 3.28
N TYR A 177 11.20 -4.57 2.54
CA TYR A 177 11.10 -5.08 1.18
C TYR A 177 10.51 -4.02 0.27
N ILE A 178 11.10 -3.86 -0.91
CA ILE A 178 10.68 -2.94 -1.96
C ILE A 178 10.48 -3.76 -3.22
N CYS A 179 9.35 -3.61 -3.89
CA CYS A 179 9.09 -4.28 -5.16
C CYS A 179 8.71 -3.28 -6.26
N GLY A 180 8.83 -3.70 -7.52
CA GLY A 180 8.59 -2.80 -8.63
C GLY A 180 8.64 -3.43 -10.02
N SER A 181 9.03 -2.59 -11.00
CA SER A 181 9.13 -2.97 -12.41
C SER A 181 10.17 -4.06 -12.65
N ASP A 182 10.05 -4.75 -13.78
CA ASP A 182 11.04 -5.72 -14.29
C ASP A 182 11.31 -6.88 -13.31
N GLY A 183 10.33 -7.26 -12.52
CA GLY A 183 10.41 -8.36 -11.57
C GLY A 183 11.32 -8.08 -10.36
N ILE A 184 11.62 -6.81 -10.09
CA ILE A 184 12.57 -6.47 -9.02
C ILE A 184 11.93 -6.63 -7.65
N ILE A 185 12.64 -7.27 -6.73
CA ILE A 185 12.41 -7.19 -5.29
C ILE A 185 13.75 -6.93 -4.61
N TYR A 186 13.77 -5.90 -3.79
CA TYR A 186 14.93 -5.58 -2.95
C TYR A 186 14.61 -5.86 -1.47
N LYS A 187 15.59 -6.44 -0.79
CA LYS A 187 15.67 -6.41 0.67
C LYS A 187 16.49 -5.19 1.07
N PHE A 188 15.96 -4.41 2.01
CA PHE A 188 16.56 -3.16 2.46
C PHE A 188 16.71 -3.17 3.99
N ASN A 189 17.91 -2.93 4.49
CA ASN A 189 18.22 -2.93 5.93
C ASN A 189 18.36 -1.51 6.52
N GLY A 190 17.73 -0.53 5.91
CA GLY A 190 17.84 0.87 6.34
C GLY A 190 19.06 1.63 5.79
N ASN A 191 20.05 0.92 5.21
CA ASN A 191 21.24 1.52 4.63
C ASN A 191 21.64 0.87 3.29
N VAL A 192 21.50 -0.45 3.18
CA VAL A 192 21.93 -1.23 2.01
C VAL A 192 20.73 -1.91 1.40
N VAL A 193 20.62 -1.79 0.09
CA VAL A 193 19.65 -2.47 -0.75
C VAL A 193 20.30 -3.67 -1.39
N THR A 194 19.69 -4.85 -1.26
CA THR A 194 20.17 -6.10 -1.83
C THR A 194 19.07 -6.68 -2.73
N GLU A 195 19.40 -6.92 -3.99
CA GLU A 195 18.47 -7.55 -4.93
C GLU A 195 18.22 -9.01 -4.55
N MET A 196 16.94 -9.40 -4.57
CA MET A 196 16.51 -10.78 -4.36
C MET A 196 16.04 -11.38 -5.70
N PRO A 197 16.62 -12.51 -6.14
CA PRO A 197 16.25 -13.11 -7.42
C PRO A 197 14.81 -13.63 -7.43
N THR A 198 13.98 -13.15 -8.34
CA THR A 198 12.59 -13.58 -8.54
C THR A 198 12.40 -14.48 -9.77
N ARG A 199 13.33 -14.43 -10.72
CA ARG A 199 13.32 -15.19 -11.99
C ARG A 199 12.14 -14.85 -12.91
N THR A 200 11.54 -13.68 -12.74
CA THR A 200 10.52 -13.11 -13.64
C THR A 200 10.89 -11.68 -14.02
N GLN A 201 10.22 -11.15 -15.05
CA GLN A 201 10.28 -9.74 -15.44
C GLN A 201 8.89 -9.08 -15.29
N ASP A 202 7.90 -9.81 -14.75
CA ASP A 202 6.58 -9.27 -14.51
C ASP A 202 6.63 -8.24 -13.38
N PHE A 203 5.76 -7.24 -13.42
CA PHE A 203 5.74 -6.18 -12.42
C PHE A 203 5.14 -6.67 -11.11
N PHE A 204 5.78 -6.31 -10.01
CA PHE A 204 5.20 -6.42 -8.68
C PHE A 204 4.62 -5.07 -8.26
N LEU A 205 3.33 -5.06 -7.92
CA LEU A 205 2.58 -3.85 -7.58
C LEU A 205 2.53 -3.61 -6.08
N ASP A 206 2.61 -4.68 -5.27
CA ASP A 206 2.68 -4.56 -3.82
C ASP A 206 3.45 -5.72 -3.18
N VAL A 207 3.99 -5.47 -1.99
CA VAL A 207 4.69 -6.44 -1.15
C VAL A 207 4.24 -6.27 0.30
N TRP A 208 3.86 -7.38 0.93
CA TRP A 208 3.39 -7.40 2.30
C TRP A 208 3.60 -8.78 2.94
N GLY A 209 3.62 -8.86 4.27
CA GLY A 209 3.64 -10.12 5.01
C GLY A 209 3.28 -9.94 6.47
N PRO A 210 2.80 -10.99 7.13
CA PRO A 210 2.53 -10.99 8.57
C PRO A 210 3.82 -10.99 9.39
N SER A 211 4.92 -11.48 8.83
CA SER A 211 6.25 -11.52 9.45
C SER A 211 7.35 -11.49 8.40
N LYS A 212 8.59 -11.29 8.83
CA LYS A 212 9.77 -11.31 7.95
C LYS A 212 10.09 -12.71 7.38
N GLU A 213 9.57 -13.77 7.99
CA GLU A 213 9.68 -15.15 7.54
C GLU A 213 8.58 -15.52 6.54
N MET A 214 7.57 -14.67 6.36
CA MET A 214 6.44 -14.92 5.48
C MET A 214 6.05 -13.66 4.73
N VAL A 215 6.66 -13.43 3.58
CA VAL A 215 6.46 -12.23 2.76
C VAL A 215 5.91 -12.61 1.39
N PHE A 216 4.91 -11.87 0.93
CA PHE A 216 4.28 -12.05 -0.38
C PHE A 216 4.49 -10.80 -1.23
N ALA A 217 4.63 -11.02 -2.52
CA ALA A 217 4.56 -9.96 -3.53
C ALA A 217 3.51 -10.30 -4.57
N VAL A 218 2.69 -9.34 -4.95
CA VAL A 218 1.60 -9.51 -5.92
C VAL A 218 1.78 -8.56 -7.09
N GLY A 219 1.23 -8.91 -8.24
CA GLY A 219 1.40 -8.09 -9.44
C GLY A 219 0.66 -8.57 -10.68
N ASP A 220 1.32 -8.40 -11.82
CA ASP A 220 0.79 -8.68 -13.15
C ASP A 220 0.34 -10.13 -13.32
N LEU A 221 -0.72 -10.33 -14.14
CA LEU A 221 -1.18 -11.65 -14.58
C LEU A 221 -1.41 -12.64 -13.42
N GLY A 222 -2.02 -12.16 -12.33
CA GLY A 222 -2.30 -12.97 -11.16
C GLY A 222 -1.05 -13.44 -10.42
N MET A 223 0.09 -12.75 -10.61
CA MET A 223 1.34 -13.10 -9.96
C MET A 223 1.22 -13.02 -8.45
N ILE A 224 1.53 -14.11 -7.78
CA ILE A 224 1.81 -14.15 -6.35
C ILE A 224 3.15 -14.85 -6.15
N MET A 225 4.09 -14.17 -5.51
CA MET A 225 5.35 -14.74 -5.06
C MET A 225 5.35 -14.80 -3.53
N PHE A 226 5.90 -15.87 -3.00
CA PHE A 226 6.10 -16.09 -1.57
C PHE A 226 7.59 -16.20 -1.26
N ASN A 227 8.03 -15.53 -0.21
CA ASN A 227 9.38 -15.66 0.34
C ASN A 227 9.32 -16.34 1.71
N ASP A 228 10.03 -17.44 1.86
CA ASP A 228 10.17 -18.24 3.08
C ASP A 228 11.35 -17.81 3.97
N GLY A 229 11.96 -16.66 3.64
CA GLY A 229 13.17 -16.14 4.26
C GLY A 229 14.45 -16.47 3.48
N GLU A 230 14.42 -17.41 2.53
CA GLU A 230 15.58 -17.81 1.73
C GLU A 230 15.42 -17.47 0.24
N GLN A 231 14.25 -17.76 -0.34
CA GLN A 231 13.99 -17.57 -1.77
C GLN A 231 12.56 -17.18 -2.07
N TRP A 232 12.36 -16.54 -3.22
CA TRP A 232 11.04 -16.24 -3.77
C TRP A 232 10.58 -17.41 -4.63
N VAL A 233 9.38 -17.92 -4.36
CA VAL A 233 8.72 -18.98 -5.14
C VAL A 233 7.35 -18.52 -5.59
N ARG A 234 6.96 -18.88 -6.83
CA ARG A 234 5.63 -18.54 -7.34
C ARG A 234 4.59 -19.46 -6.71
N ILE A 235 3.46 -18.87 -6.32
CA ILE A 235 2.26 -19.57 -5.86
C ILE A 235 1.14 -19.34 -6.87
N GLU A 236 0.32 -20.35 -7.11
CA GLU A 236 -0.86 -20.26 -7.97
C GLU A 236 -1.95 -19.42 -7.28
N SER A 237 -2.36 -18.36 -7.94
CA SER A 237 -3.46 -17.48 -7.50
C SER A 237 -4.84 -17.95 -7.96
N GLY A 238 -4.88 -18.77 -9.02
CA GLY A 238 -6.13 -19.17 -9.68
C GLY A 238 -6.74 -18.11 -10.62
N THR A 239 -6.00 -17.06 -10.94
CA THR A 239 -6.45 -15.96 -11.82
C THR A 239 -5.33 -15.48 -12.74
N GLU A 240 -5.72 -14.78 -13.82
CA GLU A 240 -4.81 -14.00 -14.68
C GLU A 240 -5.04 -12.48 -14.54
N GLU A 241 -5.96 -12.07 -13.66
CA GLU A 241 -6.21 -10.65 -13.38
C GLU A 241 -5.06 -10.01 -12.62
N TYR A 242 -4.83 -8.72 -12.83
CA TYR A 242 -3.83 -7.97 -12.06
C TYR A 242 -4.21 -7.95 -10.58
N LEU A 243 -3.23 -8.24 -9.72
CA LEU A 243 -3.36 -8.10 -8.27
C LEU A 243 -2.61 -6.84 -7.83
N THR A 244 -3.34 -5.86 -7.36
CA THR A 244 -2.81 -4.50 -7.13
C THR A 244 -2.27 -4.30 -5.74
N VAL A 245 -2.87 -4.93 -4.73
CA VAL A 245 -2.49 -4.77 -3.31
C VAL A 245 -2.75 -6.05 -2.54
N ILE A 246 -1.92 -6.33 -1.54
CA ILE A 246 -2.07 -7.44 -0.60
C ILE A 246 -2.03 -6.93 0.84
N TRP A 247 -2.87 -7.49 1.69
CA TRP A 247 -2.92 -7.23 3.12
C TRP A 247 -3.47 -8.44 3.87
N GLY A 248 -3.16 -8.58 5.15
CA GLY A 248 -3.73 -9.64 5.99
C GLY A 248 -3.78 -9.30 7.46
N SER A 249 -4.62 -10.00 8.20
CA SER A 249 -4.73 -9.92 9.65
C SER A 249 -3.83 -10.94 10.37
N SER A 250 -3.44 -12.00 9.67
CA SER A 250 -2.57 -13.07 10.16
C SER A 250 -1.92 -13.85 9.00
N ASP A 251 -1.15 -14.89 9.31
CA ASP A 251 -0.56 -15.84 8.37
C ASP A 251 -1.59 -16.80 7.72
N GLU A 252 -2.76 -16.93 8.31
CA GLU A 252 -3.89 -17.74 7.82
C GLU A 252 -5.05 -16.90 7.24
N ASP A 253 -4.96 -15.56 7.31
CA ASP A 253 -6.03 -14.67 6.86
C ASP A 253 -5.44 -13.45 6.13
N MET A 254 -5.31 -13.59 4.80
CA MET A 254 -4.80 -12.54 3.92
C MET A 254 -5.70 -12.35 2.71
N TYR A 255 -5.69 -11.15 2.17
CA TYR A 255 -6.47 -10.76 1.00
C TYR A 255 -5.57 -10.10 -0.04
N ALA A 256 -5.77 -10.47 -1.31
CA ALA A 256 -5.22 -9.76 -2.45
C ALA A 256 -6.37 -9.21 -3.29
N VAL A 257 -6.30 -7.95 -3.64
CA VAL A 257 -7.34 -7.28 -4.43
C VAL A 257 -6.79 -6.82 -5.77
N GLY A 258 -7.66 -6.69 -6.76
CA GLY A 258 -7.19 -6.36 -8.09
C GLY A 258 -8.27 -5.93 -9.08
N ASP A 259 -8.01 -6.19 -10.35
CA ASP A 259 -8.85 -5.78 -11.44
C ASP A 259 -10.22 -6.46 -11.41
N ASN A 260 -11.20 -5.82 -12.04
CA ASN A 260 -12.57 -6.34 -12.21
C ASN A 260 -13.26 -6.73 -10.88
N GLY A 261 -12.97 -5.99 -9.80
CA GLY A 261 -13.55 -6.22 -8.49
C GLY A 261 -13.05 -7.49 -7.80
N LEU A 262 -11.96 -8.08 -8.27
CA LEU A 262 -11.41 -9.31 -7.73
C LEU A 262 -10.93 -9.12 -6.29
N ILE A 263 -11.39 -10.01 -5.41
CA ILE A 263 -10.89 -10.18 -4.04
C ILE A 263 -10.52 -11.66 -3.87
N LEU A 264 -9.25 -11.95 -3.67
CA LEU A 264 -8.76 -13.26 -3.28
C LEU A 264 -8.56 -13.31 -1.76
N HIS A 265 -8.86 -14.46 -1.18
CA HIS A 265 -8.64 -14.75 0.24
C HIS A 265 -7.69 -15.95 0.38
N TRP A 266 -6.68 -15.80 1.22
CA TRP A 266 -5.78 -16.84 1.69
C TRP A 266 -6.24 -17.38 3.04
N ASN A 267 -6.41 -18.66 3.16
CA ASN A 267 -6.90 -19.36 4.36
C ASN A 267 -5.80 -20.15 5.10
N GLY A 268 -4.53 -19.81 4.88
CA GLY A 268 -3.38 -20.53 5.41
C GLY A 268 -2.84 -21.64 4.47
N GLU A 269 -3.63 -22.08 3.47
CA GLU A 269 -3.26 -23.15 2.55
C GLU A 269 -3.36 -22.74 1.08
N ASN A 270 -4.43 -22.06 0.71
CA ASN A 270 -4.76 -21.77 -0.69
C ASN A 270 -5.37 -20.38 -0.85
N TRP A 271 -5.12 -19.76 -2.01
CA TRP A 271 -5.84 -18.60 -2.48
C TRP A 271 -7.15 -19.00 -3.16
N SER A 272 -8.24 -18.31 -2.85
CA SER A 272 -9.54 -18.52 -3.50
C SER A 272 -10.28 -17.19 -3.63
N ALA A 273 -11.07 -17.04 -4.72
CA ALA A 273 -11.89 -15.85 -4.89
C ALA A 273 -12.99 -15.80 -3.83
N CYS A 274 -13.17 -14.62 -3.22
CA CYS A 274 -14.30 -14.34 -2.37
C CYS A 274 -15.58 -14.34 -3.22
N ALA A 275 -16.60 -15.07 -2.75
CA ALA A 275 -17.88 -15.21 -3.46
C ALA A 275 -18.76 -13.95 -3.29
#